data_27ac07124754e7b115dcf4250691ac73
#
_entry.id   27ac07124754e7b115dcf4250691ac73
#
_cell.length_a   1.000
_cell.length_b   1.000
_cell.length_c   1.000
_cell.angle_alpha   90.00
_cell.angle_beta   90.00
_cell.angle_gamma   90.00
#
_symmetry.space_group_name_H-M   'P 1'
#
loop_
_entity.id
_entity.type
_entity.pdbx_description
1 polymer ?
#
loop_
_entity_poly.entity_id
_entity_poly.type
_entity_poly.pdbx_seq_one_letter_code
_entity_poly.pdbx_strand_id
1 'polypeptide(L)'
;MWRVAGSAPVAGEYRGRDMIFELFRETRRRTDGTYRSELRWAVADESHGVAVYRARGRRLGRELDIDQVLLITLRDGRWQEILALPTDPSAFEAFWAD
;
A
#
# COMPACT_ATOMS: atom_id res chain seq x y z
N MET A 1 3.83 7.15 -10.24
CA MET A 1 4.56 7.13 -8.97
C MET A 1 3.69 6.51 -7.88
N TRP A 2 4.27 5.70 -7.04
CA TRP A 2 3.59 5.09 -5.90
C TRP A 2 4.20 5.67 -4.62
N ARG A 3 3.37 6.21 -3.74
CA ARG A 3 3.82 6.77 -2.46
C ARG A 3 3.12 6.06 -1.31
N VAL A 4 3.90 5.62 -0.33
CA VAL A 4 3.39 5.05 0.91
C VAL A 4 3.60 6.08 2.02
N ALA A 5 2.52 6.51 2.65
CA ALA A 5 2.57 7.51 3.71
C ALA A 5 3.13 6.93 5.01
N GLY A 6 3.72 7.80 5.84
CA GLY A 6 4.20 7.45 7.16
C GLY A 6 5.72 7.42 7.26
N SER A 7 6.22 6.83 8.34
CA SER A 7 7.64 6.74 8.64
C SER A 7 8.15 5.31 8.77
N ALA A 8 7.30 4.31 8.52
CA ALA A 8 7.72 2.90 8.55
C ALA A 8 8.76 2.62 7.47
N PRO A 9 9.55 1.52 7.60
CA PRO A 9 10.57 1.18 6.59
C PRO A 9 10.04 1.06 5.17
N VAL A 10 8.78 0.69 4.99
CA VAL A 10 8.15 0.59 3.66
C VAL A 10 7.59 1.91 3.15
N ALA A 11 7.59 2.98 3.96
CA ALA A 11 7.13 4.29 3.53
C ALA A 11 8.11 4.93 2.56
N GLY A 12 7.61 5.81 1.70
CA GLY A 12 8.44 6.54 0.75
C GLY A 12 7.81 6.66 -0.62
N GLU A 13 8.62 7.10 -1.57
CA GLU A 13 8.23 7.25 -2.96
C GLU A 13 8.89 6.19 -3.82
N TYR A 14 8.11 5.59 -4.70
CA TYR A 14 8.55 4.54 -5.60
C TYR A 14 8.20 4.98 -7.03
N ARG A 15 9.22 5.26 -7.82
CA ARG A 15 9.06 5.74 -9.19
C ARG A 15 9.43 4.66 -10.18
N GLY A 16 8.57 4.50 -11.19
CA GLY A 16 8.79 3.51 -12.23
C GLY A 16 8.36 2.10 -11.81
N ARG A 17 8.15 1.28 -12.80
CA ARG A 17 7.63 -0.08 -12.62
C ARG A 17 8.55 -0.94 -11.75
N ASP A 18 9.87 -0.84 -11.99
CA ASP A 18 10.84 -1.69 -11.29
C ASP A 18 10.88 -1.37 -9.79
N MET A 19 10.83 -0.10 -9.41
CA MET A 19 10.80 0.29 -8.01
C MET A 19 9.51 -0.12 -7.33
N ILE A 20 8.38 -0.03 -8.03
CA ILE A 20 7.08 -0.46 -7.50
C ILE A 20 7.06 -1.97 -7.29
N PHE A 21 7.56 -2.75 -8.23
CA PHE A 21 7.67 -4.19 -8.06
C PHE A 21 8.65 -4.57 -6.95
N GLU A 22 9.72 -3.81 -6.77
CA GLU A 22 10.64 -4.02 -5.65
C GLU A 22 9.96 -3.76 -4.30
N LEU A 23 9.11 -2.74 -4.21
CA LEU A 23 8.29 -2.52 -3.01
C LEU A 23 7.43 -3.74 -2.72
N PHE A 24 6.77 -4.30 -3.71
CA PHE A 24 5.91 -5.48 -3.52
C PHE A 24 6.72 -6.70 -3.10
N ARG A 25 7.90 -6.91 -3.68
CA ARG A 25 8.81 -7.99 -3.26
C ARG A 25 9.27 -7.80 -1.82
N GLU A 26 9.62 -6.58 -1.43
CA GLU A 26 10.06 -6.26 -0.07
C GLU A 26 8.94 -6.51 0.94
N THR A 27 7.72 -6.10 0.63
CA THR A 27 6.54 -6.36 1.45
C THR A 27 6.34 -7.85 1.66
N ARG A 28 6.46 -8.63 0.61
CA ARG A 28 6.34 -10.09 0.67
C ARG A 28 7.45 -10.72 1.50
N ARG A 29 8.68 -10.27 1.30
CA ARG A 29 9.85 -10.78 2.02
C ARG A 29 9.76 -10.49 3.52
N ARG A 30 9.39 -9.27 3.89
CA ARG A 30 9.27 -8.86 5.30
C ARG A 30 8.17 -9.59 6.05
N THR A 31 7.21 -10.17 5.35
CA THR A 31 6.10 -10.93 5.93
C THR A 31 6.21 -12.44 5.71
N ASP A 32 7.36 -12.92 5.25
CA ASP A 32 7.57 -14.33 4.90
C ASP A 32 6.48 -14.89 3.97
N GLY A 33 6.05 -14.07 3.01
CA GLY A 33 5.02 -14.43 2.04
C GLY A 33 3.59 -14.45 2.58
N THR A 34 3.35 -13.96 3.79
CA THR A 34 2.01 -13.97 4.39
C THR A 34 1.13 -12.77 4.00
N TYR A 35 1.72 -11.73 3.43
CA TYR A 35 0.98 -10.52 3.08
C TYR A 35 -0.10 -10.84 2.04
N ARG A 36 -1.30 -10.34 2.30
CA ARG A 36 -2.46 -10.48 1.42
C ARG A 36 -3.21 -9.17 1.31
N SER A 37 -3.70 -8.87 0.12
CA SER A 37 -4.56 -7.72 -0.13
C SER A 37 -5.86 -8.19 -0.73
N GLU A 38 -6.96 -7.70 -0.21
CA GLU A 38 -8.30 -8.00 -0.71
C GLU A 38 -9.00 -6.69 -1.04
N LEU A 39 -9.34 -6.50 -2.30
CA LEU A 39 -10.07 -5.31 -2.72
C LEU A 39 -11.49 -5.34 -2.14
N ARG A 40 -11.86 -4.25 -1.44
CA ARG A 40 -13.21 -4.08 -0.88
C ARG A 40 -14.13 -3.38 -1.87
N TRP A 41 -13.70 -2.23 -2.35
CA TRP A 41 -14.42 -1.47 -3.36
C TRP A 41 -13.50 -0.43 -3.99
N ALA A 42 -13.94 0.07 -5.16
CA ALA A 42 -13.23 1.13 -5.85
C ALA A 42 -14.22 1.97 -6.64
N VAL A 43 -13.95 3.27 -6.70
CA VAL A 43 -14.70 4.22 -7.53
C VAL A 43 -13.72 5.12 -8.25
N ALA A 44 -14.10 5.60 -9.41
CA ALA A 44 -13.25 6.49 -10.20
C ALA A 44 -14.07 7.35 -11.12
N ASP A 45 -13.54 8.54 -11.42
CA ASP A 45 -13.95 9.38 -12.52
C ASP A 45 -12.83 9.46 -13.56
N GLU A 46 -12.85 10.45 -14.43
CA GLU A 46 -11.83 10.60 -15.47
C GLU A 46 -10.44 10.96 -14.92
N SER A 47 -10.37 11.59 -13.76
CA SER A 47 -9.15 12.17 -13.22
C SER A 47 -8.68 11.54 -11.92
N HIS A 48 -9.58 10.93 -11.16
CA HIS A 48 -9.29 10.44 -9.81
C HIS A 48 -9.95 9.10 -9.55
N GLY A 49 -9.31 8.29 -8.72
CA GLY A 49 -9.87 7.06 -8.23
C GLY A 49 -9.57 6.89 -6.74
N VAL A 50 -10.43 6.13 -6.08
CA VAL A 50 -10.23 5.69 -4.70
C VAL A 50 -10.48 4.20 -4.65
N ALA A 51 -9.55 3.46 -4.07
CA ALA A 51 -9.73 2.04 -3.82
C ALA A 51 -9.49 1.77 -2.34
N VAL A 52 -10.32 0.91 -1.76
CA VAL A 52 -10.13 0.44 -0.39
C VAL A 52 -9.90 -1.06 -0.43
N TYR A 53 -8.85 -1.50 0.23
CA TYR A 53 -8.53 -2.92 0.31
C TYR A 53 -8.15 -3.29 1.74
N ARG A 54 -8.37 -4.57 2.08
CA ARG A 54 -7.97 -5.12 3.36
C ARG A 54 -6.58 -5.70 3.25
N ALA A 55 -5.65 -5.21 4.07
CA ALA A 55 -4.28 -5.71 4.11
C ALA A 55 -4.10 -6.58 5.34
N ARG A 56 -3.55 -7.78 5.13
CA ARG A 56 -3.28 -8.75 6.19
C ARG A 56 -1.89 -9.32 6.02
N GLY A 57 -1.24 -9.61 7.15
CA GLY A 57 0.07 -10.23 7.14
C GLY A 57 0.58 -10.49 8.54
N ARG A 58 1.72 -11.19 8.62
CA ARG A 58 2.40 -11.48 9.88
C ARG A 58 3.88 -11.17 9.74
N ARG A 59 4.44 -10.63 10.81
CA ARG A 59 5.83 -10.23 10.81
C ARG A 59 6.32 -10.12 12.26
N LEU A 60 7.40 -10.82 12.61
CA LEU A 60 8.04 -10.74 13.94
C LEU A 60 7.04 -10.91 15.10
N GLY A 61 6.11 -11.88 14.99
CA GLY A 61 5.08 -12.11 15.98
C GLY A 61 3.95 -11.09 16.02
N ARG A 62 3.92 -10.18 15.05
CA ARG A 62 2.88 -9.16 14.92
C ARG A 62 1.93 -9.52 13.79
N GLU A 63 0.69 -9.09 13.90
CA GLU A 63 -0.32 -9.25 12.84
C GLU A 63 -0.76 -7.89 12.31
N LEU A 64 -0.94 -7.83 11.00
CA LEU A 64 -1.59 -6.71 10.32
C LEU A 64 -2.95 -7.18 9.84
N ASP A 65 -3.99 -6.39 10.10
CA ASP A 65 -5.34 -6.62 9.59
C ASP A 65 -6.09 -5.30 9.59
N ILE A 66 -5.84 -4.49 8.58
CA ILE A 66 -6.39 -3.13 8.48
C ILE A 66 -6.87 -2.84 7.08
N ASP A 67 -7.79 -1.88 6.97
CA ASP A 67 -8.13 -1.31 5.68
C ASP A 67 -7.08 -0.28 5.27
N GLN A 68 -6.75 -0.29 3.99
CA GLN A 68 -5.89 0.70 3.37
C GLN A 68 -6.60 1.37 2.20
N VAL A 69 -6.24 2.62 1.95
CA VAL A 69 -6.84 3.43 0.90
C VAL A 69 -5.77 3.76 -0.12
N LEU A 70 -6.11 3.59 -1.40
CA LEU A 70 -5.32 4.12 -2.50
C LEU A 70 -6.03 5.34 -3.07
N LEU A 71 -5.35 6.47 -3.05
CA LEU A 71 -5.77 7.67 -3.78
C LEU A 71 -5.02 7.67 -5.11
N ILE A 72 -5.75 7.65 -6.20
CA ILE A 72 -5.19 7.43 -7.53
C ILE A 72 -5.46 8.66 -8.38
N THR A 73 -4.43 9.15 -9.04
CA THR A 73 -4.55 10.19 -10.07
C THR A 73 -4.46 9.52 -11.43
N LEU A 74 -5.45 9.80 -12.27
CA LEU A 74 -5.54 9.26 -13.62
C LEU A 74 -5.26 10.35 -14.64
N ARG A 75 -4.58 9.97 -15.73
CA ARG A 75 -4.37 10.84 -16.87
C ARG A 75 -4.45 10.00 -18.15
N ASP A 76 -5.36 10.40 -19.03
CA ASP A 76 -5.60 9.70 -20.29
C ASP A 76 -5.89 8.20 -20.08
N GLY A 77 -6.67 7.87 -19.04
CA GLY A 77 -7.04 6.51 -18.70
C GLY A 77 -5.91 5.70 -18.04
N ARG A 78 -4.79 6.33 -17.69
CA ARG A 78 -3.64 5.67 -17.08
C ARG A 78 -3.40 6.15 -15.66
N TRP A 79 -2.97 5.26 -14.80
CA TRP A 79 -2.57 5.58 -13.44
C TRP A 79 -1.27 6.38 -13.48
N GLN A 80 -1.30 7.59 -12.96
CA GLN A 80 -0.14 8.46 -12.92
C GLN A 80 0.50 8.51 -11.55
N GLU A 81 -0.31 8.70 -10.51
CA GLU A 81 0.14 8.75 -9.13
C GLU A 81 -0.77 7.92 -8.25
N ILE A 82 -0.19 7.25 -7.28
CA ILE A 82 -0.91 6.46 -6.28
C ILE A 82 -0.36 6.82 -4.92
N LEU A 83 -1.23 7.21 -4.00
CA LEU A 83 -0.89 7.43 -2.60
C LEU A 83 -1.59 6.36 -1.76
N ALA A 84 -0.81 5.54 -1.09
CA ALA A 84 -1.31 4.50 -0.20
C ALA A 84 -1.35 5.03 1.23
N LEU A 85 -2.52 4.95 1.85
CA LEU A 85 -2.78 5.47 3.19
C LEU A 85 -3.40 4.39 4.07
N PRO A 86 -2.83 4.09 5.24
CA PRO A 86 -3.51 3.20 6.19
C PRO A 86 -4.64 3.93 6.89
N THR A 87 -5.73 3.21 7.20
CA THR A 87 -6.82 3.77 8.00
C THR A 87 -6.50 3.81 9.48
N ASP A 88 -5.51 3.03 9.91
CA ASP A 88 -4.97 3.03 11.26
C ASP A 88 -3.45 3.22 11.18
N PRO A 89 -2.96 4.47 11.15
CA PRO A 89 -1.53 4.74 11.03
C PRO A 89 -0.70 4.13 12.15
N SER A 90 -1.20 4.12 13.39
CA SER A 90 -0.47 3.55 14.51
C SER A 90 -0.27 2.03 14.37
N ALA A 91 -1.29 1.31 13.95
CA ALA A 91 -1.19 -0.12 13.70
C ALA A 91 -0.25 -0.41 12.53
N PHE A 92 -0.30 0.39 11.48
CA PHE A 92 0.58 0.26 10.33
C PHE A 92 2.05 0.46 10.72
N GLU A 93 2.36 1.54 11.44
CA GLU A 93 3.73 1.83 11.87
C GLU A 93 4.26 0.77 12.82
N ALA A 94 3.45 0.30 13.77
CA ALA A 94 3.84 -0.75 14.71
C ALA A 94 4.13 -2.07 14.00
N PHE A 95 3.35 -2.42 13.00
CA PHE A 95 3.55 -3.67 12.25
C PHE A 95 4.85 -3.66 11.46
N TRP A 96 5.15 -2.57 10.75
CA TRP A 96 6.31 -2.48 9.87
C TRP A 96 7.60 -2.03 10.58
N ALA A 97 7.53 -1.65 11.84
CA ALA A 97 8.71 -1.25 12.61
C ALA A 97 9.74 -2.39 12.71
N ASP A 98 10.98 -2.04 12.61
CA ASP A 98 12.08 -3.01 12.76
C ASP A 98 12.43 -3.31 14.23
#